data_868e9f093f7c909abeb8e7eb76405a4b
#
_entry.id   868e9f093f7c909abeb8e7eb76405a4b
#
_cell.length_a   1.000
_cell.length_b   1.000
_cell.length_c   1.000
_cell.angle_alpha   90.00
_cell.angle_beta   90.00
_cell.angle_gamma   90.00
#
_symmetry.space_group_name_H-M   'P 1'
#
loop_
_entity.id
_entity.type
_entity.pdbx_description
1 polymer ?
#
loop_
_entity_poly.entity_id
_entity_poly.type
_entity_poly.pdbx_seq_one_letter_code
_entity_poly.pdbx_strand_id
1 'polypeptide(L)'
;MPKTSNVPGTDRPADKAAGHWLLAQLGKKVLRPGGRETTNWLLSRALGGQIDVVEFAPGLGITALEIVKRSPKTYTGVDLDPKAAEIVRGRIGNNPNYTVVNAGAQETGLPDSSYDVVVGEAMLTMQTDKHKLEIMREAARILRPGGYYAIHELSLTPDYLRPEVQEEIQKDLARSIRVNARPLTVAEWTRLAEEAGFEVLDVYQTEMALLEPKRMIADEGVGGLAKIMFNLARKPQIRERVLGMRSVFRRHDDHIGAIGLVLRKK
;
A
#
# COMPACT_ATOMS: atom_id res chain seq x y z
N MET A 1 -13.45 17.76 -3.30
CA MET A 1 -13.35 16.33 -3.66
C MET A 1 -12.93 16.26 -5.12
N PRO A 2 -11.87 15.54 -5.51
CA PRO A 2 -11.57 15.40 -6.92
C PRO A 2 -12.76 14.76 -7.63
N LYS A 3 -13.15 15.33 -8.76
CA LYS A 3 -14.15 14.74 -9.65
C LYS A 3 -13.68 13.32 -9.99
N THR A 4 -14.59 12.35 -10.04
CA THR A 4 -14.29 10.92 -10.33
C THR A 4 -13.50 10.69 -11.62
N SER A 5 -13.29 11.69 -12.45
CA SER A 5 -12.48 11.68 -13.67
C SER A 5 -10.96 11.73 -13.45
N ASN A 6 -10.48 12.02 -12.22
CA ASN A 6 -9.05 12.15 -11.93
C ASN A 6 -8.44 10.92 -11.20
N VAL A 7 -9.22 9.88 -10.93
CA VAL A 7 -8.68 8.66 -10.30
C VAL A 7 -7.83 7.91 -11.35
N PRO A 8 -6.58 7.48 -11.01
CA PRO A 8 -5.79 6.67 -11.92
C PRO A 8 -6.55 5.42 -12.38
N GLY A 9 -6.29 4.97 -13.62
CA GLY A 9 -6.97 3.79 -14.18
C GLY A 9 -8.43 3.97 -14.60
N THR A 10 -9.01 5.18 -14.53
CA THR A 10 -10.37 5.46 -15.04
C THR A 10 -10.48 5.36 -16.56
N ASP A 11 -9.36 5.44 -17.26
CA ASP A 11 -9.28 5.33 -18.73
C ASP A 11 -9.39 3.88 -19.22
N ARG A 12 -9.38 2.89 -18.30
CA ARG A 12 -9.48 1.48 -18.62
C ARG A 12 -10.89 0.94 -18.38
N PRO A 13 -11.42 0.08 -19.28
CA PRO A 13 -12.68 -0.62 -19.02
C PRO A 13 -12.64 -1.38 -17.69
N ALA A 14 -13.80 -1.55 -17.03
CA ALA A 14 -13.88 -2.15 -15.70
C ALA A 14 -13.34 -3.60 -15.63
N ASP A 15 -13.43 -4.35 -16.72
CA ASP A 15 -12.89 -5.72 -16.83
C ASP A 15 -11.36 -5.79 -16.85
N LYS A 16 -10.69 -4.71 -17.26
CA LYS A 16 -9.22 -4.59 -17.38
C LYS A 16 -8.58 -3.72 -16.29
N ALA A 17 -9.38 -2.93 -15.59
CA ALA A 17 -8.88 -2.04 -14.54
C ALA A 17 -8.41 -2.83 -13.30
N ALA A 18 -7.32 -2.36 -12.68
CA ALA A 18 -6.82 -2.90 -11.42
C ALA A 18 -7.85 -2.74 -10.29
N GLY A 19 -8.00 -3.76 -9.44
CA GLY A 19 -9.04 -3.83 -8.41
C GLY A 19 -9.05 -2.63 -7.48
N HIS A 20 -7.89 -2.15 -7.03
CA HIS A 20 -7.79 -0.99 -6.15
C HIS A 20 -8.34 0.30 -6.81
N TRP A 21 -8.12 0.50 -8.13
CA TRP A 21 -8.69 1.65 -8.83
C TRP A 21 -10.21 1.55 -9.02
N LEU A 22 -10.75 0.32 -9.16
CA LEU A 22 -12.21 0.13 -9.14
C LEU A 22 -12.82 0.51 -7.79
N LEU A 23 -12.17 0.13 -6.69
CA LEU A 23 -12.59 0.52 -5.35
C LEU A 23 -12.50 2.04 -5.14
N ALA A 24 -11.44 2.68 -5.62
CA ALA A 24 -11.29 4.13 -5.61
C ALA A 24 -12.42 4.84 -6.38
N GLN A 25 -12.83 4.31 -7.54
CA GLN A 25 -13.96 4.83 -8.32
C GLN A 25 -15.32 4.71 -7.62
N LEU A 26 -15.45 3.79 -6.67
CA LEU A 26 -16.63 3.69 -5.79
C LEU A 26 -16.59 4.68 -4.64
N GLY A 27 -15.44 5.32 -4.41
CA GLY A 27 -15.22 6.28 -3.33
C GLY A 27 -14.50 5.71 -2.11
N LYS A 28 -14.00 4.46 -2.19
CA LYS A 28 -13.13 3.90 -1.16
C LYS A 28 -11.77 4.61 -1.20
N LYS A 29 -11.29 5.02 -0.03
CA LYS A 29 -10.04 5.79 0.13
C LYS A 29 -8.92 4.95 0.66
N VAL A 30 -9.21 4.07 1.60
CA VAL A 30 -8.25 3.17 2.24
C VAL A 30 -8.17 1.88 1.42
N LEU A 31 -7.08 1.73 0.64
CA LEU A 31 -6.91 0.65 -0.34
C LEU A 31 -5.81 -0.34 0.10
N ARG A 32 -5.67 -0.52 1.41
CA ARG A 32 -4.60 -1.32 2.05
C ARG A 32 -5.19 -2.53 2.77
N PRO A 33 -4.48 -3.67 2.78
CA PRO A 33 -5.04 -4.93 3.30
C PRO A 33 -5.45 -4.86 4.77
N GLY A 34 -4.60 -4.34 5.67
CA GLY A 34 -4.87 -4.17 7.11
C GLY A 34 -5.58 -2.87 7.48
N GLY A 35 -6.01 -2.06 6.49
CA GLY A 35 -6.74 -0.83 6.71
C GLY A 35 -5.95 0.25 7.46
N ARG A 36 -6.67 1.23 8.02
CA ARG A 36 -6.06 2.35 8.78
C ARG A 36 -5.37 1.90 10.06
N GLU A 37 -5.80 0.80 10.64
CA GLU A 37 -5.23 0.28 11.89
C GLU A 37 -3.74 -0.05 11.71
N THR A 38 -3.39 -0.85 10.71
CA THR A 38 -2.00 -1.19 10.41
C THR A 38 -1.18 0.05 10.04
N THR A 39 -1.74 0.98 9.24
CA THR A 39 -1.07 2.26 8.94
C THR A 39 -0.77 3.05 10.20
N ASN A 40 -1.74 3.20 11.10
CA ASN A 40 -1.54 3.95 12.35
C ASN A 40 -0.50 3.28 13.24
N TRP A 41 -0.51 1.94 13.30
CA TRP A 41 0.50 1.16 14.01
C TRP A 41 1.91 1.43 13.48
N LEU A 42 2.10 1.38 12.15
CA LEU A 42 3.37 1.68 11.48
C LEU A 42 3.84 3.10 11.75
N LEU A 43 2.98 4.09 11.47
CA LEU A 43 3.35 5.49 11.61
C LEU A 43 3.63 5.89 13.06
N SER A 44 3.02 5.22 14.05
CA SER A 44 3.29 5.48 15.47
C SER A 44 4.67 4.96 15.91
N ARG A 45 5.24 4.01 15.20
CA ARG A 45 6.55 3.41 15.49
C ARG A 45 7.69 4.01 14.67
N ALA A 46 7.40 4.31 13.41
CA ALA A 46 8.43 4.81 12.50
C ALA A 46 8.59 6.34 12.53
N LEU A 47 7.53 7.08 12.84
CA LEU A 47 7.56 8.55 12.80
C LEU A 47 7.69 9.17 14.19
N GLY A 48 8.73 9.96 14.40
CA GLY A 48 8.96 10.71 15.63
C GLY A 48 9.72 11.99 15.40
N GLY A 49 9.18 13.13 15.85
CA GLY A 49 9.87 14.42 15.80
C GLY A 49 10.01 15.04 14.40
N GLN A 50 11.02 15.87 14.25
CA GLN A 50 11.34 16.59 13.00
C GLN A 50 12.25 15.71 12.14
N ILE A 51 11.67 14.86 11.30
CA ILE A 51 12.35 13.87 10.48
C ILE A 51 12.12 14.09 8.99
N ASP A 52 13.04 13.60 8.18
CA ASP A 52 12.95 13.59 6.72
C ASP A 52 12.29 12.30 6.26
N VAL A 53 11.08 12.39 5.66
CA VAL A 53 10.23 11.24 5.31
C VAL A 53 10.08 11.10 3.80
N VAL A 54 10.20 9.87 3.30
CA VAL A 54 9.83 9.49 1.93
C VAL A 54 8.65 8.52 1.97
N GLU A 55 7.67 8.70 1.11
CA GLU A 55 6.58 7.72 0.88
C GLU A 55 6.65 7.18 -0.54
N PHE A 56 6.76 5.87 -0.68
CA PHE A 56 6.74 5.17 -1.96
C PHE A 56 5.31 4.84 -2.37
N ALA A 57 4.96 5.15 -3.61
CA ALA A 57 3.66 4.92 -4.22
C ALA A 57 2.48 5.44 -3.37
N PRO A 58 2.45 6.72 -2.97
CA PRO A 58 1.39 7.29 -2.14
C PRO A 58 -0.02 7.21 -2.75
N GLY A 59 -0.15 6.98 -4.04
CA GLY A 59 -1.39 6.75 -4.76
C GLY A 59 -2.44 7.84 -4.55
N LEU A 60 -3.50 7.55 -3.77
CA LEU A 60 -4.51 8.56 -3.43
C LEU A 60 -4.06 9.56 -2.36
N GLY A 61 -2.84 9.46 -1.83
CA GLY A 61 -2.28 10.39 -0.84
C GLY A 61 -3.00 10.40 0.52
N ILE A 62 -3.58 9.28 0.93
CA ILE A 62 -4.26 9.20 2.23
C ILE A 62 -3.23 9.09 3.35
N THR A 63 -2.20 8.25 3.16
CA THR A 63 -1.09 8.15 4.11
C THR A 63 -0.24 9.42 4.08
N ALA A 64 -0.01 10.02 2.90
CA ALA A 64 0.62 11.32 2.78
C ALA A 64 0.00 12.36 3.73
N LEU A 65 -1.35 12.46 3.73
CA LEU A 65 -2.07 13.34 4.65
C LEU A 65 -1.84 13.01 6.13
N GLU A 66 -1.78 11.73 6.50
CA GLU A 66 -1.52 11.32 7.88
C GLU A 66 -0.07 11.59 8.29
N ILE A 67 0.88 11.50 7.36
CA ILE A 67 2.29 11.85 7.57
C ILE A 67 2.44 13.35 7.76
N VAL A 68 1.93 14.18 6.83
CA VAL A 68 2.11 15.63 6.89
C VAL A 68 1.38 16.28 8.08
N LYS A 69 0.28 15.68 8.59
CA LYS A 69 -0.36 16.10 9.85
C LYS A 69 0.54 15.94 11.08
N ARG A 70 1.54 15.07 11.03
CA ARG A 70 2.55 14.90 12.09
C ARG A 70 3.70 15.90 11.99
N SER A 71 3.62 16.81 11.01
CA SER A 71 4.58 17.91 10.80
C SER A 71 6.03 17.43 10.69
N PRO A 72 6.35 16.49 9.77
CA PRO A 72 7.73 16.10 9.54
C PRO A 72 8.54 17.30 9.06
N LYS A 73 9.87 17.27 9.20
CA LYS A 73 10.78 18.30 8.69
C LYS A 73 10.64 18.42 7.17
N THR A 74 10.68 17.28 6.46
CA THR A 74 10.40 17.18 5.03
C THR A 74 9.51 15.99 4.72
N TYR A 75 8.74 16.08 3.64
CA TYR A 75 8.02 14.97 3.05
C TYR A 75 8.31 14.89 1.56
N THR A 76 8.67 13.70 1.07
CA THR A 76 8.85 13.42 -0.36
C THR A 76 8.01 12.23 -0.76
N GLY A 77 6.95 12.44 -1.55
CA GLY A 77 6.21 11.36 -2.20
C GLY A 77 6.92 10.94 -3.49
N VAL A 78 7.07 9.63 -3.73
CA VAL A 78 7.60 9.08 -4.98
C VAL A 78 6.54 8.21 -5.62
N ASP A 79 6.01 8.59 -6.78
CA ASP A 79 4.99 7.81 -7.48
C ASP A 79 5.30 7.73 -8.99
N LEU A 80 5.19 6.53 -9.54
CA LEU A 80 5.43 6.29 -10.97
C LEU A 80 4.28 6.82 -11.83
N ASP A 81 3.03 6.83 -11.30
CA ASP A 81 1.86 7.33 -12.01
C ASP A 81 1.77 8.86 -11.87
N PRO A 82 1.90 9.63 -12.97
CA PRO A 82 1.85 11.09 -12.91
C PRO A 82 0.51 11.63 -12.40
N LYS A 83 -0.61 10.92 -12.61
CA LYS A 83 -1.92 11.31 -12.08
C LYS A 83 -1.98 11.13 -10.56
N ALA A 84 -1.41 10.04 -10.04
CA ALA A 84 -1.28 9.83 -8.60
C ALA A 84 -0.38 10.89 -7.98
N ALA A 85 0.77 11.18 -8.58
CA ALA A 85 1.67 12.24 -8.13
C ALA A 85 0.96 13.62 -8.07
N GLU A 86 0.14 13.96 -9.06
CA GLU A 86 -0.66 15.19 -9.06
C GLU A 86 -1.71 15.23 -7.94
N ILE A 87 -2.40 14.11 -7.70
CA ILE A 87 -3.35 13.98 -6.60
C ILE A 87 -2.66 14.24 -5.26
N VAL A 88 -1.49 13.66 -5.05
CA VAL A 88 -0.72 13.81 -3.81
C VAL A 88 -0.28 15.26 -3.64
N ARG A 89 0.28 15.91 -4.68
CA ARG A 89 0.65 17.35 -4.63
C ARG A 89 -0.53 18.21 -4.20
N GLY A 90 -1.72 17.97 -4.77
CA GLY A 90 -2.94 18.70 -4.41
C GLY A 90 -3.42 18.45 -2.98
N ARG A 91 -2.98 17.37 -2.33
CA ARG A 91 -3.39 17.00 -0.96
C ARG A 91 -2.44 17.47 0.12
N ILE A 92 -1.13 17.44 -0.12
CA ILE A 92 -0.12 17.83 0.88
C ILE A 92 0.01 19.35 1.04
N GLY A 93 -0.65 20.12 0.18
CA GLY A 93 -0.65 21.60 0.23
C GLY A 93 0.64 22.22 -0.31
N ASN A 94 0.77 23.53 -0.06
CA ASN A 94 1.87 24.36 -0.63
C ASN A 94 3.02 24.55 0.36
N ASN A 95 3.30 23.59 1.25
CA ASN A 95 4.48 23.67 2.11
C ASN A 95 5.74 23.46 1.27
N PRO A 96 6.74 24.38 1.28
CA PRO A 96 7.95 24.27 0.48
C PRO A 96 8.81 23.04 0.84
N ASN A 97 8.62 22.47 2.03
CA ASN A 97 9.33 21.28 2.49
C ASN A 97 8.63 19.96 2.06
N TYR A 98 7.49 20.03 1.38
CA TYR A 98 6.73 18.87 0.94
C TYR A 98 6.72 18.80 -0.58
N THR A 99 7.28 17.72 -1.12
CA THR A 99 7.47 17.54 -2.56
C THR A 99 6.92 16.20 -3.05
N VAL A 100 6.72 16.08 -4.35
CA VAL A 100 6.35 14.82 -5.00
C VAL A 100 7.19 14.66 -6.27
N VAL A 101 7.92 13.55 -6.34
CA VAL A 101 8.75 13.15 -7.48
C VAL A 101 7.97 12.11 -8.30
N ASN A 102 7.98 12.28 -9.62
CA ASN A 102 7.42 11.28 -10.53
C ASN A 102 8.56 10.34 -10.98
N ALA A 103 8.74 9.24 -10.24
CA ALA A 103 9.79 8.24 -10.46
C ALA A 103 9.32 6.86 -9.98
N GLY A 104 10.05 5.81 -10.38
CA GLY A 104 9.88 4.47 -9.83
C GLY A 104 10.52 4.32 -8.46
N ALA A 105 9.91 3.53 -7.58
CA ALA A 105 10.44 3.29 -6.23
C ALA A 105 11.76 2.49 -6.22
N GLN A 106 12.10 1.81 -7.31
CA GLN A 106 13.38 1.11 -7.48
C GLN A 106 14.53 2.03 -7.92
N GLU A 107 14.22 3.25 -8.38
CA GLU A 107 15.18 4.23 -8.88
C GLU A 107 14.57 5.63 -8.70
N THR A 108 14.63 6.14 -7.46
CA THR A 108 13.94 7.37 -7.07
C THR A 108 14.64 8.64 -7.53
N GLY A 109 15.95 8.56 -7.81
CA GLY A 109 16.80 9.74 -8.04
C GLY A 109 17.08 10.56 -6.78
N LEU A 110 16.66 10.10 -5.61
CA LEU A 110 16.89 10.78 -4.33
C LEU A 110 18.32 10.52 -3.83
N PRO A 111 18.92 11.46 -3.06
CA PRO A 111 20.28 11.33 -2.59
C PRO A 111 20.45 10.20 -1.56
N ASP A 112 21.67 9.61 -1.52
CA ASP A 112 22.04 8.57 -0.57
C ASP A 112 21.99 9.09 0.88
N SER A 113 21.61 8.22 1.81
CA SER A 113 21.69 8.46 3.27
C SER A 113 21.16 9.83 3.71
N SER A 114 20.02 10.25 3.14
CA SER A 114 19.46 11.59 3.31
C SER A 114 18.13 11.64 4.03
N TYR A 115 17.51 10.48 4.28
CA TYR A 115 16.19 10.38 4.89
C TYR A 115 16.22 9.54 6.15
N ASP A 116 15.30 9.82 7.06
CA ASP A 116 15.18 9.11 8.33
C ASP A 116 14.18 7.96 8.24
N VAL A 117 13.11 8.15 7.44
CA VAL A 117 12.05 7.16 7.29
C VAL A 117 11.60 7.02 5.84
N VAL A 118 11.44 5.78 5.39
CA VAL A 118 10.69 5.42 4.18
C VAL A 118 9.39 4.73 4.59
N VAL A 119 8.29 5.03 3.92
CA VAL A 119 6.99 4.36 4.10
C VAL A 119 6.55 3.78 2.76
N GLY A 120 6.10 2.53 2.73
CA GLY A 120 5.53 1.89 1.54
C GLY A 120 4.32 1.03 1.89
N GLU A 121 3.17 1.28 1.28
CA GLU A 121 1.94 0.55 1.60
C GLU A 121 1.27 0.00 0.34
N ALA A 122 0.94 -1.29 0.35
CA ALA A 122 0.19 -2.02 -0.68
C ALA A 122 0.80 -1.86 -2.09
N MET A 123 2.13 -1.86 -2.19
CA MET A 123 2.84 -1.66 -3.45
C MET A 123 3.84 -2.78 -3.78
N LEU A 124 4.50 -3.37 -2.78
CA LEU A 124 5.49 -4.44 -2.96
C LEU A 124 4.83 -5.76 -3.35
N THR A 125 3.67 -6.10 -2.79
CA THR A 125 2.93 -7.33 -3.14
C THR A 125 2.66 -7.44 -4.64
N MET A 126 2.52 -6.32 -5.35
CA MET A 126 2.25 -6.29 -6.79
C MET A 126 3.51 -6.44 -7.67
N GLN A 127 4.69 -6.58 -7.05
CA GLN A 127 5.97 -6.71 -7.72
C GLN A 127 6.46 -8.16 -7.76
N THR A 128 7.36 -8.48 -8.71
CA THR A 128 8.14 -9.72 -8.68
C THR A 128 9.12 -9.68 -7.49
N ASP A 129 9.58 -10.83 -7.02
CA ASP A 129 10.49 -10.87 -5.86
C ASP A 129 11.80 -10.13 -6.12
N LYS A 130 12.32 -10.25 -7.36
CA LYS A 130 13.47 -9.44 -7.81
C LYS A 130 13.19 -7.94 -7.67
N HIS A 131 12.02 -7.49 -8.14
CA HIS A 131 11.67 -6.06 -8.12
C HIS A 131 11.38 -5.56 -6.69
N LYS A 132 10.77 -6.40 -5.83
CA LYS A 132 10.64 -6.09 -4.40
C LYS A 132 12.01 -5.82 -3.76
N LEU A 133 12.99 -6.69 -4.05
CA LEU A 133 14.35 -6.54 -3.55
C LEU A 133 15.03 -5.26 -4.07
N GLU A 134 14.86 -4.93 -5.35
CA GLU A 134 15.37 -3.68 -5.93
C GLU A 134 14.78 -2.45 -5.23
N ILE A 135 13.47 -2.42 -4.99
CA ILE A 135 12.80 -1.33 -4.27
C ILE A 135 13.29 -1.23 -2.81
N MET A 136 13.43 -2.37 -2.13
CA MET A 136 13.91 -2.37 -0.74
C MET A 136 15.37 -1.92 -0.65
N ARG A 137 16.22 -2.28 -1.61
CA ARG A 137 17.61 -1.79 -1.70
C ARG A 137 17.67 -0.29 -1.97
N GLU A 138 16.77 0.23 -2.79
CA GLU A 138 16.66 1.66 -3.01
C GLU A 138 16.22 2.39 -1.73
N ALA A 139 15.26 1.85 -0.97
CA ALA A 139 14.91 2.35 0.35
C ALA A 139 16.13 2.36 1.29
N ALA A 140 16.91 1.27 1.31
CA ALA A 140 18.13 1.20 2.11
C ALA A 140 19.18 2.23 1.65
N ARG A 141 19.34 2.48 0.34
CA ARG A 141 20.29 3.47 -0.19
C ARG A 141 19.98 4.87 0.29
N ILE A 142 18.73 5.31 0.20
CA ILE A 142 18.32 6.67 0.54
C ILE A 142 18.22 6.91 2.05
N LEU A 143 18.00 5.87 2.86
CA LEU A 143 17.93 5.96 4.32
C LEU A 143 19.32 6.21 4.92
N ARG A 144 19.38 7.03 5.96
CA ARG A 144 20.54 7.12 6.86
C ARG A 144 20.78 5.79 7.57
N PRO A 145 22.02 5.48 8.01
CA PRO A 145 22.25 4.36 8.91
C PRO A 145 21.34 4.46 10.15
N GLY A 146 20.67 3.36 10.50
CA GLY A 146 19.69 3.33 11.59
C GLY A 146 18.31 3.91 11.25
N GLY A 147 18.10 4.43 10.02
CA GLY A 147 16.80 4.88 9.54
C GLY A 147 15.80 3.74 9.35
N TYR A 148 14.52 4.07 9.26
CA TYR A 148 13.42 3.08 9.26
C TYR A 148 12.77 2.93 7.90
N TYR A 149 12.41 1.71 7.55
CA TYR A 149 11.48 1.42 6.47
C TYR A 149 10.21 0.76 7.03
N ALA A 150 9.08 1.44 6.90
CA ALA A 150 7.77 0.98 7.36
C ALA A 150 6.98 0.42 6.17
N ILE A 151 6.63 -0.86 6.22
CA ILE A 151 5.98 -1.60 5.14
C ILE A 151 4.61 -2.10 5.60
N HIS A 152 3.59 -1.93 4.75
CA HIS A 152 2.25 -2.49 4.93
C HIS A 152 1.83 -3.25 3.67
N GLU A 153 1.74 -4.58 3.77
CA GLU A 153 1.52 -5.45 2.61
C GLU A 153 0.55 -6.59 2.90
N LEU A 154 0.19 -7.36 1.88
CA LEU A 154 -0.43 -8.67 2.06
C LEU A 154 0.58 -9.66 2.61
N SER A 155 0.11 -10.55 3.46
CA SER A 155 0.89 -11.70 3.94
C SER A 155 0.18 -13.01 3.67
N LEU A 156 0.96 -14.08 3.63
CA LEU A 156 0.49 -15.46 3.65
C LEU A 156 0.71 -16.07 5.03
N THR A 157 -0.16 -16.99 5.41
CA THR A 157 -0.09 -17.77 6.63
C THR A 157 -0.55 -19.21 6.38
N PRO A 158 0.02 -20.22 7.05
CA PRO A 158 1.20 -20.16 7.93
C PRO A 158 2.52 -20.05 7.14
N ASP A 159 3.65 -19.83 7.83
CA ASP A 159 4.98 -19.74 7.20
C ASP A 159 5.42 -21.00 6.45
N TYR A 160 4.86 -22.16 6.81
CA TYR A 160 5.10 -23.45 6.16
C TYR A 160 4.03 -23.79 5.10
N LEU A 161 3.37 -22.78 4.51
CA LEU A 161 2.38 -22.98 3.46
C LEU A 161 3.00 -23.72 2.26
N ARG A 162 2.35 -24.81 1.81
CA ARG A 162 2.84 -25.57 0.67
C ARG A 162 2.92 -24.71 -0.59
N PRO A 163 3.99 -24.85 -1.41
CA PRO A 163 4.19 -24.05 -2.62
C PRO A 163 2.99 -24.09 -3.59
N GLU A 164 2.33 -25.23 -3.72
CA GLU A 164 1.17 -25.41 -4.60
C GLU A 164 -0.02 -24.53 -4.15
N VAL A 165 -0.24 -24.45 -2.83
CA VAL A 165 -1.31 -23.59 -2.25
C VAL A 165 -0.97 -22.13 -2.42
N GLN A 166 0.29 -21.75 -2.20
CA GLN A 166 0.77 -20.39 -2.41
C GLN A 166 0.58 -19.97 -3.89
N GLU A 167 0.92 -20.84 -4.82
CA GLU A 167 0.75 -20.59 -6.26
C GLU A 167 -0.72 -20.47 -6.66
N GLU A 168 -1.61 -21.29 -6.09
CA GLU A 168 -3.06 -21.21 -6.30
C GLU A 168 -3.61 -19.86 -5.83
N ILE A 169 -3.26 -19.45 -4.61
CA ILE A 169 -3.63 -18.14 -4.04
C ILE A 169 -3.15 -17.00 -4.95
N GLN A 170 -1.90 -17.02 -5.37
CA GLN A 170 -1.33 -15.99 -6.25
C GLN A 170 -2.07 -15.92 -7.60
N LYS A 171 -2.39 -17.05 -8.20
CA LYS A 171 -3.17 -17.13 -9.45
C LYS A 171 -4.59 -16.58 -9.29
N ASP A 172 -5.28 -16.96 -8.22
CA ASP A 172 -6.64 -16.49 -7.92
C ASP A 172 -6.67 -14.99 -7.64
N LEU A 173 -5.72 -14.48 -6.85
CA LEU A 173 -5.54 -13.05 -6.61
C LEU A 173 -5.29 -12.31 -7.92
N ALA A 174 -4.29 -12.73 -8.71
CA ALA A 174 -3.93 -12.06 -9.95
C ALA A 174 -5.11 -11.98 -10.94
N ARG A 175 -5.90 -13.05 -11.07
CA ARG A 175 -7.10 -13.08 -11.89
C ARG A 175 -8.18 -12.13 -11.38
N SER A 176 -8.38 -12.08 -10.06
CA SER A 176 -9.44 -11.32 -9.42
C SER A 176 -9.16 -9.82 -9.41
N ILE A 177 -7.96 -9.41 -8.95
CA ILE A 177 -7.61 -7.99 -8.80
C ILE A 177 -6.96 -7.38 -10.04
N ARG A 178 -6.66 -8.17 -11.06
CA ARG A 178 -6.00 -7.75 -12.33
C ARG A 178 -4.65 -7.06 -12.11
N VAL A 179 -3.92 -7.49 -11.12
CA VAL A 179 -2.51 -7.19 -10.90
C VAL A 179 -1.79 -8.46 -10.46
N ASN A 180 -0.52 -8.56 -10.74
CA ASN A 180 0.28 -9.74 -10.40
C ASN A 180 0.62 -9.73 -8.91
N ALA A 181 -0.36 -10.09 -8.07
CA ALA A 181 -0.17 -10.14 -6.62
C ALA A 181 0.68 -11.34 -6.22
N ARG A 182 1.77 -11.08 -5.50
CA ARG A 182 2.70 -12.07 -4.95
C ARG A 182 2.92 -11.81 -3.47
N PRO A 183 1.91 -12.08 -2.62
CA PRO A 183 2.08 -12.00 -1.18
C PRO A 183 3.11 -13.03 -0.71
N LEU A 184 3.81 -12.70 0.36
CA LEU A 184 4.83 -13.54 0.98
C LEU A 184 4.40 -13.90 2.39
N THR A 185 4.92 -15.01 2.93
CA THR A 185 4.81 -15.33 4.35
C THR A 185 5.63 -14.36 5.20
N VAL A 186 5.44 -14.37 6.52
CA VAL A 186 6.25 -13.51 7.42
C VAL A 186 7.72 -13.86 7.33
N ALA A 187 8.05 -15.15 7.28
CA ALA A 187 9.43 -15.61 7.13
C ALA A 187 10.05 -15.17 5.80
N GLU A 188 9.30 -15.19 4.71
CA GLU A 188 9.78 -14.74 3.40
C GLU A 188 9.95 -13.20 3.36
N TRP A 189 9.03 -12.42 3.94
CA TRP A 189 9.18 -10.98 4.09
C TRP A 189 10.41 -10.60 4.92
N THR A 190 10.64 -11.32 6.04
CA THR A 190 11.82 -11.14 6.90
C THR A 190 13.11 -11.41 6.14
N ARG A 191 13.20 -12.55 5.45
CA ARG A 191 14.39 -12.92 4.65
C ARG A 191 14.67 -11.86 3.56
N LEU A 192 13.61 -11.38 2.87
CA LEU A 192 13.77 -10.37 1.84
C LEU A 192 14.28 -9.03 2.41
N ALA A 193 13.78 -8.65 3.59
CA ALA A 193 14.24 -7.45 4.30
C ALA A 193 15.71 -7.57 4.71
N GLU A 194 16.12 -8.72 5.24
CA GLU A 194 17.52 -8.98 5.63
C GLU A 194 18.46 -8.97 4.42
N GLU A 195 18.04 -9.56 3.28
CA GLU A 195 18.79 -9.54 2.02
C GLU A 195 18.93 -8.10 1.46
N ALA A 196 17.96 -7.24 1.72
CA ALA A 196 18.02 -5.82 1.35
C ALA A 196 18.84 -4.95 2.29
N GLY A 197 19.40 -5.51 3.38
CA GLY A 197 20.25 -4.78 4.34
C GLY A 197 19.51 -4.22 5.54
N PHE A 198 18.32 -4.74 5.84
CA PHE A 198 17.53 -4.33 7.00
C PHE A 198 17.58 -5.37 8.14
N GLU A 199 17.27 -4.90 9.34
CA GLU A 199 16.89 -5.69 10.50
C GLU A 199 15.39 -5.50 10.73
N VAL A 200 14.66 -6.59 10.98
CA VAL A 200 13.24 -6.52 11.34
C VAL A 200 13.13 -6.23 12.84
N LEU A 201 12.55 -5.08 13.19
CA LEU A 201 12.37 -4.68 14.59
C LEU A 201 11.02 -5.09 15.14
N ASP A 202 9.96 -4.95 14.34
CA ASP A 202 8.60 -5.19 14.81
C ASP A 202 7.72 -5.70 13.66
N VAL A 203 6.82 -6.62 13.99
CA VAL A 203 5.89 -7.27 13.05
C VAL A 203 4.48 -7.16 13.60
N TYR A 204 3.55 -6.66 12.80
CA TYR A 204 2.13 -6.63 13.09
C TYR A 204 1.38 -7.46 12.05
N GLN A 205 0.56 -8.37 12.49
CA GLN A 205 -0.29 -9.20 11.62
C GLN A 205 -1.76 -8.95 11.94
N THR A 206 -2.58 -8.89 10.89
CA THR A 206 -4.04 -8.78 11.02
C THR A 206 -4.71 -9.46 9.83
N GLU A 207 -6.02 -9.68 9.95
CA GLU A 207 -6.82 -10.24 8.87
C GLU A 207 -6.85 -9.32 7.63
N MET A 208 -6.88 -9.93 6.46
CA MET A 208 -7.14 -9.22 5.21
C MET A 208 -8.64 -8.98 5.07
N ALA A 209 -9.13 -7.88 5.61
CA ALA A 209 -10.56 -7.56 5.70
C ALA A 209 -10.99 -6.37 4.82
N LEU A 210 -10.24 -6.05 3.75
CA LEU A 210 -10.40 -4.85 2.90
C LEU A 210 -11.84 -4.62 2.41
N LEU A 211 -12.58 -5.69 2.11
CA LEU A 211 -13.95 -5.64 1.58
C LEU A 211 -15.00 -6.12 2.60
N GLU A 212 -14.62 -6.32 3.86
CA GLU A 212 -15.57 -6.69 4.90
C GLU A 212 -16.28 -5.45 5.45
N PRO A 213 -17.62 -5.49 5.67
CA PRO A 213 -18.40 -4.31 6.07
C PRO A 213 -17.89 -3.65 7.35
N LYS A 214 -17.51 -4.44 8.36
CA LYS A 214 -16.97 -3.94 9.63
C LYS A 214 -15.69 -3.11 9.41
N ARG A 215 -14.76 -3.61 8.59
CA ARG A 215 -13.52 -2.91 8.22
C ARG A 215 -13.81 -1.67 7.38
N MET A 216 -14.74 -1.75 6.43
CA MET A 216 -15.12 -0.60 5.61
C MET A 216 -15.74 0.53 6.45
N ILE A 217 -16.50 0.20 7.50
CA ILE A 217 -17.00 1.21 8.45
C ILE A 217 -15.85 1.83 9.23
N ALA A 218 -14.91 1.03 9.73
CA ALA A 218 -13.74 1.53 10.46
C ALA A 218 -12.86 2.44 9.61
N ASP A 219 -12.65 2.10 8.33
CA ASP A 219 -11.79 2.83 7.41
C ASP A 219 -12.43 4.08 6.80
N GLU A 220 -13.71 4.01 6.42
CA GLU A 220 -14.39 5.05 5.63
C GLU A 220 -15.50 5.78 6.41
N GLY A 221 -15.88 5.26 7.56
CA GLY A 221 -17.05 5.70 8.33
C GLY A 221 -18.37 5.24 7.71
N VAL A 222 -19.48 5.41 8.45
CA VAL A 222 -20.83 5.01 7.98
C VAL A 222 -21.22 5.72 6.70
N GLY A 223 -20.97 7.04 6.61
CA GLY A 223 -21.27 7.83 5.41
C GLY A 223 -20.43 7.43 4.20
N GLY A 224 -19.16 7.05 4.41
CA GLY A 224 -18.28 6.53 3.36
C GLY A 224 -18.79 5.18 2.84
N LEU A 225 -19.16 4.27 3.73
CA LEU A 225 -19.76 2.98 3.34
C LEU A 225 -21.06 3.18 2.56
N ALA A 226 -21.97 4.04 3.04
CA ALA A 226 -23.23 4.31 2.35
C ALA A 226 -22.97 4.84 0.92
N LYS A 227 -22.01 5.74 0.73
CA LYS A 227 -21.60 6.23 -0.59
C LYS A 227 -21.05 5.13 -1.48
N ILE A 228 -20.19 4.24 -0.94
CA ILE A 228 -19.64 3.11 -1.69
C ILE A 228 -20.77 2.19 -2.14
N MET A 229 -21.69 1.84 -1.26
CA MET A 229 -22.84 0.97 -1.56
C MET A 229 -23.77 1.60 -2.62
N PHE A 230 -24.06 2.90 -2.51
CA PHE A 230 -24.85 3.62 -3.51
C PHE A 230 -24.16 3.58 -4.89
N ASN A 231 -22.86 3.86 -4.96
CA ASN A 231 -22.10 3.80 -6.21
C ASN A 231 -22.03 2.38 -6.78
N LEU A 232 -21.92 1.37 -5.92
CA LEU A 232 -21.90 -0.05 -6.30
C LEU A 232 -23.23 -0.47 -6.92
N ALA A 233 -24.37 0.01 -6.38
CA ALA A 233 -25.70 -0.26 -6.94
C ALA A 233 -25.87 0.31 -8.35
N ARG A 234 -25.25 1.47 -8.62
CA ARG A 234 -25.35 2.19 -9.91
C ARG A 234 -24.37 1.71 -10.98
N LYS A 235 -23.36 0.91 -10.60
CA LYS A 235 -22.27 0.47 -11.51
C LYS A 235 -22.21 -1.06 -11.57
N PRO A 236 -23.11 -1.74 -12.32
CA PRO A 236 -23.24 -3.19 -12.27
C PRO A 236 -21.95 -3.94 -12.64
N GLN A 237 -21.19 -3.46 -13.64
CA GLN A 237 -19.92 -4.07 -14.04
C GLN A 237 -18.86 -3.99 -12.94
N ILE A 238 -18.75 -2.87 -12.24
CA ILE A 238 -17.82 -2.72 -11.10
C ILE A 238 -18.32 -3.59 -9.92
N ARG A 239 -19.63 -3.65 -9.69
CA ARG A 239 -20.21 -4.50 -8.64
C ARG A 239 -19.84 -5.97 -8.83
N GLU A 240 -19.99 -6.51 -10.03
CA GLU A 240 -19.63 -7.89 -10.33
C GLU A 240 -18.15 -8.16 -10.01
N ARG A 241 -17.26 -7.26 -10.44
CA ARG A 241 -15.83 -7.36 -10.17
C ARG A 241 -15.52 -7.29 -8.66
N VAL A 242 -16.13 -6.39 -7.92
CA VAL A 242 -15.92 -6.25 -6.47
C VAL A 242 -16.43 -7.46 -5.69
N LEU A 243 -17.59 -8.00 -6.07
CA LEU A 243 -18.11 -9.22 -5.47
C LEU A 243 -17.23 -10.43 -5.78
N GLY A 244 -16.69 -10.52 -7.01
CA GLY A 244 -15.71 -11.54 -7.38
C GLY A 244 -14.42 -11.43 -6.55
N MET A 245 -13.86 -10.23 -6.37
CA MET A 245 -12.70 -10.02 -5.50
C MET A 245 -12.99 -10.46 -4.06
N ARG A 246 -14.13 -10.06 -3.50
CA ARG A 246 -14.53 -10.46 -2.15
C ARG A 246 -14.68 -11.97 -2.01
N SER A 247 -15.24 -12.64 -3.01
CA SER A 247 -15.35 -14.11 -3.02
C SER A 247 -13.99 -14.80 -2.98
N VAL A 248 -13.01 -14.30 -3.75
CA VAL A 248 -11.63 -14.83 -3.74
C VAL A 248 -10.97 -14.60 -2.39
N PHE A 249 -11.06 -13.38 -1.82
CA PHE A 249 -10.50 -13.10 -0.50
C PHE A 249 -11.09 -14.00 0.58
N ARG A 250 -12.40 -14.25 0.57
CA ARG A 250 -13.06 -15.16 1.52
C ARG A 250 -12.73 -16.64 1.33
N ARG A 251 -12.44 -17.05 0.09
CA ARG A 251 -12.01 -18.44 -0.19
C ARG A 251 -10.67 -18.76 0.46
N HIS A 252 -9.82 -17.75 0.56
CA HIS A 252 -8.45 -17.86 1.06
C HIS A 252 -8.23 -17.12 2.39
N ASP A 253 -9.30 -16.82 3.14
CA ASP A 253 -9.22 -16.02 4.39
C ASP A 253 -8.37 -16.69 5.48
N ASP A 254 -8.31 -18.03 5.54
CA ASP A 254 -7.42 -18.78 6.41
C ASP A 254 -5.92 -18.62 6.04
N HIS A 255 -5.62 -18.15 4.84
CA HIS A 255 -4.26 -18.10 4.30
C HIS A 255 -3.78 -16.70 3.92
N ILE A 256 -4.69 -15.72 3.81
CA ILE A 256 -4.34 -14.34 3.43
C ILE A 256 -4.56 -13.41 4.60
N GLY A 257 -3.48 -12.75 5.00
CA GLY A 257 -3.49 -11.70 6.01
C GLY A 257 -2.95 -10.38 5.49
N ALA A 258 -2.81 -9.43 6.41
CA ALA A 258 -2.06 -8.21 6.21
C ALA A 258 -0.92 -8.15 7.22
N ILE A 259 0.21 -7.59 6.78
CA ILE A 259 1.40 -7.43 7.61
C ILE A 259 1.86 -5.97 7.64
N GLY A 260 2.20 -5.49 8.82
CA GLY A 260 3.00 -4.29 9.03
C GLY A 260 4.40 -4.71 9.50
N LEU A 261 5.43 -4.16 8.86
CA LEU A 261 6.82 -4.39 9.23
C LEU A 261 7.51 -3.06 9.52
N VAL A 262 8.19 -2.96 10.65
CA VAL A 262 9.12 -1.87 10.94
C VAL A 262 10.54 -2.43 10.81
N LEU A 263 11.25 -1.94 9.81
CA LEU A 263 12.60 -2.35 9.47
C LEU A 263 13.58 -1.24 9.82
N ARG A 264 14.78 -1.60 10.27
CA ARG A 264 15.89 -0.65 10.52
C ARG A 264 17.03 -0.94 9.56
N LYS A 265 17.55 0.09 8.88
CA LYS A 265 18.77 -0.03 8.08
C LYS A 265 19.96 -0.37 8.98
N LYS A 266 20.69 -1.43 8.62
CA LYS A 266 21.93 -1.86 9.29
C LYS A 266 23.09 -0.88 9.06
#